data_015194f04f3c160cc793b212119789d6
#
_entry.id   015194f04f3c160cc793b212119789d6
#
_cell.length_a   1.000
_cell.length_b   1.000
_cell.length_c   1.000
_cell.angle_alpha   90.00
_cell.angle_beta   90.00
_cell.angle_gamma   90.00
#
_symmetry.space_group_name_H-M   'P 1'
#
loop_
_entity.id
_entity.type
_entity.pdbx_description
1 polymer ?
#
loop_
_entity_poly.entity_id
_entity_poly.type
_entity_poly.pdbx_seq_one_letter_code
_entity_poly.pdbx_strand_id
1 'polypeptide(L)'
;MKNNILRGKILRLLSDMYPNGIERTSLNGIYHAYDNIEDIERSVEYLCDKGYCEKTETPHPYKEGLKVIYYKITPKGIDLIDGNAEADSGILIPLEA
;
A
#
# COMPACT_ATOMS: atom_id res chain seq x y z
N MET A 1 -13.56 10.29 -5.31
CA MET A 1 -13.06 10.00 -3.96
C MET A 1 -11.64 10.54 -3.84
N LYS A 2 -11.35 11.30 -2.79
CA LYS A 2 -10.05 11.98 -2.65
C LYS A 2 -9.22 11.34 -1.55
N ASN A 3 -8.55 10.25 -1.87
CA ASN A 3 -7.66 9.57 -0.94
C ASN A 3 -6.18 9.75 -1.31
N ASN A 4 -5.87 10.86 -1.97
CA ASN A 4 -4.50 11.15 -2.43
C ASN A 4 -3.48 11.09 -1.29
N ILE A 5 -3.84 11.66 -0.14
CA ILE A 5 -2.96 11.70 1.03
C ILE A 5 -2.75 10.29 1.60
N LEU A 6 -3.84 9.54 1.77
CA LEU A 6 -3.77 8.19 2.29
C LEU A 6 -2.98 7.27 1.36
N ARG A 7 -3.21 7.39 0.05
CA ARG A 7 -2.44 6.63 -0.95
C ARG A 7 -0.94 6.91 -0.82
N GLY A 8 -0.57 8.17 -0.68
CA GLY A 8 0.81 8.57 -0.50
C GLY A 8 1.43 8.02 0.77
N LYS A 9 0.70 8.07 1.88
CA LYS A 9 1.15 7.51 3.17
C LYS A 9 1.39 6.00 3.08
N ILE A 10 0.45 5.28 2.47
CA ILE A 10 0.57 3.83 2.30
C ILE A 10 1.77 3.49 1.43
N LEU A 11 1.92 4.18 0.31
CA LEU A 11 3.05 3.93 -0.59
C LEU A 11 4.38 4.21 0.09
N ARG A 12 4.48 5.28 0.88
CA ARG A 12 5.68 5.59 1.64
C ARG A 12 6.00 4.50 2.66
N LEU A 13 5.01 4.02 3.38
CA LEU A 13 5.19 2.92 4.32
C LEU A 13 5.72 1.68 3.62
N LEU A 14 5.13 1.30 2.48
CA LEU A 14 5.57 0.14 1.72
C LEU A 14 6.98 0.32 1.17
N SER A 15 7.35 1.54 0.79
CA SER A 15 8.70 1.88 0.37
C SER A 15 9.71 1.65 1.50
N ASP A 16 9.37 2.06 2.71
CA ASP A 16 10.24 1.87 3.88
C ASP A 16 10.42 0.39 4.24
N MET A 17 9.48 -0.46 3.87
CA MET A 17 9.52 -1.90 4.13
C MET A 17 10.24 -2.70 3.05
N TYR A 18 10.45 -2.13 1.88
CA TYR A 18 11.05 -2.84 0.75
C TYR A 18 12.38 -3.49 1.14
N PRO A 19 12.67 -4.74 0.74
CA PRO A 19 11.93 -5.57 -0.22
C PRO A 19 10.80 -6.42 0.39
N ASN A 20 10.45 -6.18 1.64
CA ASN A 20 9.39 -6.91 2.33
C ASN A 20 8.03 -6.28 2.08
N GLY A 21 6.98 -7.09 2.19
CA GLY A 21 5.60 -6.63 2.14
C GLY A 21 4.97 -6.57 3.52
N ILE A 22 3.72 -6.12 3.56
CA ILE A 22 2.92 -6.07 4.78
C ILE A 22 1.63 -6.85 4.58
N GLU A 23 1.20 -7.56 5.60
CA GLU A 23 -0.05 -8.29 5.60
C GLU A 23 -1.23 -7.30 5.74
N ARG A 24 -2.34 -7.59 5.05
CA ARG A 24 -3.51 -6.70 4.97
C ARG A 24 -4.05 -6.26 6.32
N THR A 25 -4.17 -7.18 7.28
CA THR A 25 -4.69 -6.85 8.61
C THR A 25 -3.76 -5.91 9.36
N SER A 26 -2.45 -6.09 9.21
CA SER A 26 -1.45 -5.21 9.80
C SER A 26 -1.51 -3.82 9.19
N LEU A 27 -1.67 -3.74 7.87
CA LEU A 27 -1.83 -2.45 7.18
C LEU A 27 -3.07 -1.71 7.67
N ASN A 28 -4.20 -2.41 7.75
CA ASN A 28 -5.44 -1.83 8.27
C ASN A 28 -5.25 -1.34 9.71
N GLY A 29 -4.56 -2.11 10.54
CA GLY A 29 -4.29 -1.75 11.93
C GLY A 29 -3.48 -0.47 12.10
N ILE A 30 -2.52 -0.22 11.20
CA ILE A 30 -1.69 0.99 11.26
C ILE A 30 -2.51 2.25 11.05
N TYR A 31 -3.45 2.24 10.11
CA TYR A 31 -4.20 3.44 9.72
C TYR A 31 -5.60 3.52 10.31
N HIS A 32 -6.09 2.45 10.94
CA HIS A 32 -7.48 2.36 11.40
C HIS A 32 -7.86 3.44 12.44
N ALA A 33 -6.90 3.97 13.18
CA ALA A 33 -7.17 5.03 14.16
C ALA A 33 -7.67 6.33 13.53
N TYR A 34 -7.32 6.58 12.26
CA TYR A 34 -7.61 7.83 11.57
C TYR A 34 -8.44 7.66 10.32
N ASP A 35 -8.40 6.48 9.70
CA ASP A 35 -9.07 6.19 8.45
C ASP A 35 -9.94 4.96 8.61
N ASN A 36 -11.06 4.89 7.89
CA ASN A 36 -11.86 3.68 7.93
C ASN A 36 -11.24 2.59 7.05
N ILE A 37 -11.55 1.34 7.38
CA ILE A 37 -10.96 0.18 6.69
C ILE A 37 -11.28 0.19 5.21
N GLU A 38 -12.48 0.60 4.82
CA GLU A 38 -12.89 0.67 3.42
C GLU A 38 -11.99 1.62 2.61
N ASP A 39 -11.67 2.80 3.17
CA ASP A 39 -10.79 3.76 2.50
C ASP A 39 -9.35 3.24 2.41
N ILE A 40 -8.88 2.55 3.44
CA ILE A 40 -7.54 1.94 3.44
C ILE A 40 -7.48 0.89 2.32
N GLU A 41 -8.45 0.00 2.25
CA GLU A 41 -8.49 -1.06 1.26
C GLU A 41 -8.62 -0.51 -0.17
N ARG A 42 -9.46 0.48 -0.37
CA ARG A 42 -9.59 1.13 -1.69
C ARG A 42 -8.30 1.82 -2.11
N SER A 43 -7.61 2.44 -1.16
CA SER A 43 -6.36 3.13 -1.45
C SER A 43 -5.27 2.17 -1.88
N VAL A 44 -5.12 1.04 -1.19
CA VAL A 44 -4.09 0.06 -1.56
C VAL A 44 -4.45 -0.65 -2.87
N GLU A 45 -5.73 -0.91 -3.12
CA GLU A 45 -6.16 -1.48 -4.41
C GLU A 45 -5.86 -0.53 -5.56
N TYR A 46 -6.10 0.77 -5.36
CA TYR A 46 -5.73 1.78 -6.36
C TYR A 46 -4.23 1.73 -6.68
N LEU A 47 -3.40 1.64 -5.65
CA LEU A 47 -1.95 1.55 -5.85
C LEU A 47 -1.55 0.28 -6.62
N CYS A 48 -2.21 -0.84 -6.34
CA CYS A 48 -1.99 -2.09 -7.06
C CYS A 48 -2.44 -1.97 -8.53
N ASP A 49 -3.60 -1.38 -8.77
CA ASP A 49 -4.14 -1.20 -10.13
C ASP A 49 -3.25 -0.29 -10.97
N LYS A 50 -2.61 0.69 -10.36
CA LYS A 50 -1.66 1.58 -11.04
C LYS A 50 -0.29 0.93 -11.26
N GLY A 51 -0.05 -0.23 -10.68
CA GLY A 51 1.22 -0.93 -10.79
C GLY A 51 2.29 -0.48 -9.80
N TYR A 52 1.95 0.37 -8.84
CA TYR A 52 2.89 0.83 -7.81
C TYR A 52 3.08 -0.19 -6.69
N CYS A 53 2.13 -1.08 -6.52
CA CYS A 53 2.17 -2.15 -5.54
C CYS A 53 1.73 -3.45 -6.20
N GLU A 54 2.06 -4.57 -5.57
CA GLU A 54 1.56 -5.88 -5.96
C GLU A 54 0.92 -6.57 -4.76
N LYS A 55 -0.11 -7.35 -5.03
CA LYS A 55 -0.85 -8.12 -4.05
C LYS A 55 -0.51 -9.59 -4.22
N THR A 56 -0.16 -10.25 -3.11
CA THR A 56 0.13 -11.67 -3.08
C THR A 56 -0.82 -12.35 -2.10
N GLU A 57 -1.40 -13.49 -2.49
CA GLU A 57 -2.24 -14.31 -1.63
C GLU A 57 -1.54 -15.62 -1.35
N THR A 58 -1.51 -16.00 -0.07
CA THR A 58 -0.96 -17.28 0.36
C THR A 58 -1.97 -18.00 1.26
N PRO A 59 -1.96 -19.36 1.29
CA PRO A 59 -2.82 -20.07 2.23
C PRO A 59 -2.49 -19.71 3.67
N HIS A 60 -3.52 -19.61 4.50
CA HIS A 60 -3.31 -19.37 5.92
C HIS A 60 -2.64 -20.62 6.54
N PRO A 61 -1.56 -20.46 7.34
CA PRO A 61 -0.78 -21.59 7.85
C PRO A 61 -1.56 -22.50 8.79
N TYR A 62 -2.60 -22.00 9.46
CA TYR A 62 -3.32 -22.75 10.50
C TYR A 62 -4.81 -22.89 10.22
N LYS A 63 -5.38 -22.18 9.26
CA LYS A 63 -6.83 -22.15 9.01
C LYS A 63 -7.11 -22.53 7.57
N GLU A 64 -7.66 -23.73 7.36
CA GLU A 64 -8.05 -24.18 6.03
C GLU A 64 -9.09 -23.25 5.41
N GLY A 65 -8.96 -23.03 4.11
CA GLY A 65 -9.89 -22.24 3.33
C GLY A 65 -9.71 -20.74 3.46
N LEU A 66 -8.83 -20.26 4.35
CA LEU A 66 -8.50 -18.85 4.47
C LEU A 66 -7.18 -18.54 3.77
N LYS A 67 -7.09 -17.31 3.26
CA LYS A 67 -5.89 -16.80 2.60
C LYS A 67 -5.35 -15.60 3.36
N VAL A 68 -4.04 -15.46 3.35
CA VAL A 68 -3.37 -14.27 3.87
C VAL A 68 -2.96 -13.41 2.69
N ILE A 69 -3.28 -12.13 2.76
CA ILE A 69 -3.04 -11.17 1.68
C ILE A 69 -1.89 -10.26 2.10
N TYR A 70 -0.88 -10.14 1.24
CA TYR A 70 0.27 -9.26 1.44
C TYR A 70 0.33 -8.23 0.33
N TYR A 71 0.77 -7.03 0.67
CA TYR A 71 1.04 -5.96 -0.28
C TYR A 71 2.52 -5.58 -0.22
N LYS A 72 3.10 -5.36 -1.36
CA LYS A 72 4.51 -5.00 -1.50
C LYS A 72 4.65 -3.91 -2.57
N ILE A 73 5.54 -2.95 -2.35
CA ILE A 73 5.82 -1.94 -3.36
C ILE A 73 6.57 -2.55 -4.55
N THR A 74 6.30 -2.06 -5.75
CA THR A 74 7.00 -2.45 -6.96
C THR A 74 8.13 -1.46 -7.25
N PRO A 75 9.08 -1.81 -8.16
CA PRO A 75 10.07 -0.84 -8.61
C PRO A 75 9.45 0.45 -9.17
N LYS A 76 8.30 0.34 -9.85
CA LYS A 76 7.57 1.52 -10.33
C LYS A 76 7.11 2.40 -9.17
N GLY A 77 6.63 1.81 -8.08
CA GLY A 77 6.26 2.55 -6.88
C GLY A 77 7.46 3.20 -6.20
N ILE A 78 8.58 2.51 -6.14
CA ILE A 78 9.83 3.05 -5.60
C ILE A 78 10.28 4.28 -6.41
N ASP A 79 10.23 4.19 -7.73
CA ASP A 79 10.62 5.30 -8.61
C ASP A 79 9.73 6.52 -8.39
N LEU A 80 8.45 6.30 -8.14
CA LEU A 80 7.54 7.41 -7.82
C LEU A 80 7.92 8.07 -6.49
N ILE A 81 8.18 7.28 -5.46
CA ILE A 81 8.56 7.78 -4.13
C ILE A 81 9.90 8.54 -4.20
N ASP A 82 10.86 8.01 -4.96
CA ASP A 82 12.20 8.59 -5.05
C ASP A 82 12.28 9.78 -6.00
N GLY A 83 11.20 10.10 -6.70
CA GLY A 83 11.18 11.20 -7.66
C GLY A 83 11.86 10.85 -9.01
N ASN A 84 12.07 9.57 -9.28
CA ASN A 84 12.68 9.10 -10.53
C ASN A 84 11.65 8.87 -11.63
N ALA A 85 10.38 9.12 -11.36
CA ALA A 85 9.28 9.02 -12.31
C ALA A 85 8.46 10.29 -12.26
N GLU A 86 7.64 10.51 -13.30
CA GLU A 86 6.72 11.64 -13.34
C GLU A 86 5.72 11.55 -12.18
N ALA A 87 5.47 12.67 -11.52
CA ALA A 87 4.54 12.73 -10.40
C ALA A 87 3.13 12.30 -10.81
N ASP A 88 2.46 11.57 -9.94
CA ASP A 88 1.09 11.12 -10.15
C ASP A 88 0.17 12.01 -9.31
N SER A 89 -0.76 12.72 -9.97
CA SER A 89 -1.68 13.63 -9.29
C SER A 89 -2.66 12.92 -8.36
N GLY A 90 -2.84 11.62 -8.52
CA GLY A 90 -3.69 10.81 -7.63
C GLY A 90 -3.01 10.38 -6.34
N ILE A 91 -1.71 10.68 -6.20
CA ILE A 91 -0.91 10.26 -5.06
C ILE A 91 -0.10 11.44 -4.55
N LEU A 92 -0.37 11.85 -3.32
CA LEU A 92 0.37 12.91 -2.68
C LEU A 92 1.45 12.30 -1.79
N ILE A 93 2.69 12.36 -2.23
CA ILE A 93 3.82 11.79 -1.49
C ILE A 93 4.12 12.67 -0.27
N PRO A 94 4.10 12.13 0.96
CA PRO A 94 4.43 12.92 2.13
C PRO A 94 5.91 13.32 2.14
N LEU A 95 6.17 14.53 2.61
CA LEU A 95 7.54 15.00 2.80
C LEU A 95 8.19 14.21 3.94
N GLU A 96 9.45 13.89 3.77
CA GLU A 96 10.23 13.30 4.85
C GLU A 96 10.56 14.37 5.89
N ALA A 97 10.33 14.00 7.13
CA ALA A 97 10.75 14.85 8.24
C ALA A 97 12.26 14.77 8.45
#